data_c162ccc5ff5e016a098258da078004eb
#
_entry.id   c162ccc5ff5e016a098258da078004eb
#
_cell.length_a   1.000
_cell.length_b   1.000
_cell.length_c   1.000
_cell.angle_alpha   90.00
_cell.angle_beta   90.00
_cell.angle_gamma   90.00
#
_symmetry.space_group_name_H-M   'P 1'
#
loop_
_entity.id
_entity.type
_entity.pdbx_description
1 polymer ?
#
loop_
_entity_poly.entity_id
_entity_poly.type
_entity_poly.pdbx_seq_one_letter_code
_entity_poly.pdbx_strand_id
1 'polypeptide(L)'
;VWLGAGFLLLNFSGRSFPLAASIHLPPTILLWGVFFFLFGYAVYASLMAGIGALVPNLREGSQLTTLVIMPLVVPLIFISSLLQTPDSPLALFLSIFPFTSPVTMMTRLSATAVPTWQILISLALLVVTAWVFVRASAKLFKTQNLLTGQSVNVFGFIKALIGR
;
A
#
# COMPACT_ATOMS: atom_id res chain seq x y z
N VAL A 1 12.73 -6.20 13.03
CA VAL A 1 12.83 -6.36 14.50
C VAL A 1 11.90 -7.47 14.97
N TRP A 2 10.59 -7.42 14.71
CA TRP A 2 9.62 -8.42 15.20
C TRP A 2 9.82 -9.83 14.62
N LEU A 3 10.15 -9.96 13.33
CA LEU A 3 10.45 -11.26 12.71
C LEU A 3 11.73 -11.87 13.30
N GLY A 4 12.78 -11.04 13.54
CA GLY A 4 14.01 -11.50 14.17
C GLY A 4 13.81 -11.91 15.64
N ALA A 5 13.04 -11.10 16.38
CA ALA A 5 12.69 -11.45 17.78
C ALA A 5 11.84 -12.72 17.85
N GLY A 6 10.87 -12.89 16.96
CA GLY A 6 10.08 -14.12 16.86
C GLY A 6 10.93 -15.35 16.54
N PHE A 7 11.86 -15.23 15.61
CA PHE A 7 12.79 -16.31 15.25
C PHE A 7 13.72 -16.68 16.42
N LEU A 8 14.25 -15.69 17.14
CA LEU A 8 15.09 -15.91 18.32
C LEU A 8 14.29 -16.59 19.45
N LEU A 9 13.06 -16.13 19.73
CA LEU A 9 12.21 -16.74 20.75
C LEU A 9 11.86 -18.20 20.42
N LEU A 10 11.61 -18.51 19.14
CA LEU A 10 11.36 -19.89 18.70
C LEU A 10 12.58 -20.79 18.85
N ASN A 11 13.78 -20.29 18.55
CA ASN A 11 15.02 -21.03 18.74
C ASN A 11 15.41 -21.25 20.21
N PHE A 12 15.18 -20.24 21.08
CA PHE A 12 15.50 -20.32 22.50
C PHE A 12 14.50 -21.19 23.29
N SER A 13 13.27 -21.30 22.81
CA SER A 13 12.21 -22.05 23.50
C SER A 13 12.33 -23.58 23.41
N GLY A 14 13.31 -24.11 22.64
CA GLY A 14 13.55 -25.56 22.50
C GLY A 14 12.34 -26.36 21.97
N ARG A 15 11.25 -25.68 21.64
CA ARG A 15 10.06 -26.25 21.02
C ARG A 15 10.17 -26.07 19.51
N SER A 16 10.55 -27.13 18.83
CA SER A 16 10.33 -27.23 17.39
C SER A 16 8.83 -27.14 17.13
N PHE A 17 8.33 -25.94 16.83
CA PHE A 17 6.96 -25.79 16.34
C PHE A 17 6.91 -26.46 14.96
N PRO A 18 6.19 -27.57 14.80
CA PRO A 18 6.06 -28.24 13.50
C PRO A 18 5.42 -27.33 12.44
N LEU A 19 4.75 -26.25 12.85
CA LEU A 19 4.22 -25.19 11.97
C LEU A 19 5.31 -24.43 11.18
N ALA A 20 6.51 -24.22 11.75
CA ALA A 20 7.57 -23.51 11.05
C ALA A 20 8.21 -24.35 9.93
N ALA A 21 8.19 -25.69 10.09
CA ALA A 21 8.71 -26.62 9.09
C ALA A 21 7.73 -26.89 7.94
N SER A 22 6.44 -26.58 8.12
CA SER A 22 5.40 -26.82 7.12
C SER A 22 5.02 -25.61 6.27
N ILE A 23 5.51 -24.41 6.62
CA ILE A 23 5.25 -23.19 5.84
C ILE A 23 6.27 -23.10 4.70
N HIS A 24 6.08 -23.88 3.65
CA HIS A 24 6.78 -23.68 2.40
C HIS A 24 6.12 -22.52 1.64
N LEU A 25 6.52 -21.27 1.95
CA LEU A 25 6.13 -20.14 1.11
C LEU A 25 6.85 -20.26 -0.23
N PRO A 26 6.14 -20.40 -1.35
CA PRO A 26 6.79 -20.39 -2.65
C PRO A 26 7.62 -19.12 -2.82
N PRO A 27 8.88 -19.21 -3.28
CA PRO A 27 9.72 -18.02 -3.46
C PRO A 27 9.10 -16.97 -4.39
N THR A 28 8.20 -17.37 -5.26
CA THR A 28 7.43 -16.49 -6.13
C THR A 28 6.48 -15.56 -5.35
N ILE A 29 5.84 -16.03 -4.28
CA ILE A 29 4.97 -15.20 -3.44
C ILE A 29 5.80 -14.15 -2.70
N LEU A 30 6.98 -14.51 -2.21
CA LEU A 30 7.89 -13.57 -1.55
C LEU A 30 8.36 -12.49 -2.52
N LEU A 31 8.70 -12.86 -3.75
CA LEU A 31 9.11 -11.92 -4.79
C LEU A 31 7.99 -10.89 -5.08
N TRP A 32 6.78 -11.36 -5.36
CA TRP A 32 5.62 -10.48 -5.59
C TRP A 32 5.32 -9.63 -4.35
N GLY A 33 5.43 -10.22 -3.16
CA GLY A 33 5.25 -9.51 -1.89
C GLY A 33 6.17 -8.30 -1.74
N VAL A 34 7.44 -8.45 -2.09
CA VAL A 34 8.41 -7.35 -2.05
C VAL A 34 8.01 -6.23 -3.01
N PHE A 35 7.62 -6.55 -4.25
CA PHE A 35 7.20 -5.54 -5.22
C PHE A 35 5.92 -4.81 -4.76
N PHE A 36 4.88 -5.54 -4.36
CA PHE A 36 3.64 -4.93 -3.88
C PHE A 36 3.87 -4.09 -2.61
N PHE A 37 4.75 -4.54 -1.71
CA PHE A 37 5.12 -3.80 -0.52
C PHE A 37 5.85 -2.49 -0.88
N LEU A 38 6.89 -2.55 -1.71
CA LEU A 38 7.68 -1.37 -2.07
C LEU A 38 6.84 -0.30 -2.78
N PHE A 39 6.08 -0.70 -3.78
CA PHE A 39 5.25 0.26 -4.53
C PHE A 39 4.02 0.71 -3.74
N GLY A 40 3.41 -0.16 -2.95
CA GLY A 40 2.36 0.20 -2.01
C GLY A 40 2.86 1.21 -0.98
N TYR A 41 4.02 0.95 -0.39
CA TYR A 41 4.67 1.90 0.51
C TYR A 41 4.95 3.24 -0.17
N ALA A 42 5.45 3.24 -1.40
CA ALA A 42 5.72 4.46 -2.15
C ALA A 42 4.44 5.29 -2.39
N VAL A 43 3.29 4.65 -2.68
CA VAL A 43 1.99 5.33 -2.82
C VAL A 43 1.60 5.99 -1.51
N TYR A 44 1.56 5.24 -0.41
CA TYR A 44 1.10 5.75 0.87
C TYR A 44 2.07 6.76 1.48
N ALA A 45 3.37 6.54 1.39
CA ALA A 45 4.39 7.48 1.86
C ALA A 45 4.31 8.81 1.10
N SER A 46 4.13 8.78 -0.23
CA SER A 46 4.00 10.00 -1.03
C SER A 46 2.70 10.76 -0.71
N LEU A 47 1.59 10.06 -0.49
CA LEU A 47 0.34 10.68 -0.06
C LEU A 47 0.48 11.35 1.31
N MET A 48 1.08 10.65 2.29
CA MET A 48 1.33 11.23 3.62
C MET A 48 2.27 12.43 3.56
N ALA A 49 3.32 12.35 2.75
CA ALA A 49 4.21 13.48 2.51
C ALA A 49 3.47 14.66 1.87
N GLY A 50 2.62 14.39 0.86
CA GLY A 50 1.78 15.42 0.23
C GLY A 50 0.82 16.11 1.20
N ILE A 51 0.15 15.34 2.07
CA ILE A 51 -0.71 15.88 3.13
C ILE A 51 0.11 16.74 4.10
N GLY A 52 1.25 16.23 4.58
CA GLY A 52 2.11 16.99 5.48
C GLY A 52 2.60 18.32 4.90
N ALA A 53 2.74 18.37 3.57
CA ALA A 53 3.09 19.60 2.87
C ALA A 53 1.92 20.59 2.75
N LEU A 54 0.67 20.13 2.69
CA LEU A 54 -0.50 20.97 2.42
C LEU A 54 -1.16 21.53 3.68
N VAL A 55 -1.03 20.82 4.81
CA VAL A 55 -1.87 21.08 5.99
C VAL A 55 -1.09 21.86 7.04
N PRO A 56 -1.53 23.10 7.39
CA PRO A 56 -0.88 23.90 8.41
C PRO A 56 -1.19 23.43 9.84
N ASN A 57 -2.30 22.69 10.05
CA ASN A 57 -2.81 22.31 11.36
C ASN A 57 -2.83 20.78 11.56
N LEU A 58 -2.34 20.32 12.71
CA LEU A 58 -2.31 18.89 13.07
C LEU A 58 -3.71 18.23 13.03
N ARG A 59 -4.76 18.98 13.38
CA ARG A 59 -6.14 18.45 13.39
C ARG A 59 -6.63 18.10 11.99
N GLU A 60 -6.41 18.97 11.02
CA GLU A 60 -6.77 18.74 9.61
C GLU A 60 -5.91 17.62 9.02
N GLY A 61 -4.61 17.59 9.35
CA GLY A 61 -3.70 16.53 8.94
C GLY A 61 -4.16 15.15 9.40
N SER A 62 -4.62 15.02 10.62
CA SER A 62 -5.14 13.77 11.16
C SER A 62 -6.39 13.28 10.41
N GLN A 63 -7.32 14.17 10.07
CA GLN A 63 -8.52 13.83 9.30
C GLN A 63 -8.18 13.34 7.88
N LEU A 64 -7.30 14.03 7.19
CA LEU A 64 -6.86 13.63 5.85
C LEU A 64 -6.07 12.32 5.87
N THR A 65 -5.24 12.11 6.89
CA THR A 65 -4.52 10.83 7.10
C THR A 65 -5.50 9.67 7.22
N THR A 66 -6.58 9.83 7.98
CA THR A 66 -7.62 8.81 8.13
C THR A 66 -8.27 8.46 6.78
N LEU A 67 -8.58 9.45 5.95
CA LEU A 67 -9.13 9.23 4.61
C LEU A 67 -8.16 8.46 3.69
N VAL A 68 -6.87 8.75 3.79
CA VAL A 68 -5.85 8.06 2.97
C VAL A 68 -5.64 6.60 3.41
N ILE A 69 -5.75 6.31 4.71
CA ILE A 69 -5.59 4.96 5.23
C ILE A 69 -6.85 4.10 4.98
N MET A 70 -8.02 4.70 4.84
CA MET A 70 -9.28 3.98 4.70
C MET A 70 -9.29 2.91 3.58
N PRO A 71 -8.80 3.17 2.37
CA PRO A 71 -8.71 2.15 1.33
C PRO A 71 -7.86 0.93 1.72
N LEU A 72 -6.84 1.11 2.57
CA LEU A 72 -6.01 0.01 3.07
C LEU A 72 -6.78 -0.90 4.04
N VAL A 73 -7.73 -0.34 4.77
CA VAL A 73 -8.55 -1.08 5.75
C VAL A 73 -9.66 -1.89 5.06
N VAL A 74 -10.16 -1.43 3.89
CA VAL A 74 -11.23 -2.12 3.16
C VAL A 74 -10.95 -3.61 2.93
N PRO A 75 -9.79 -4.05 2.40
CA PRO A 75 -9.49 -5.47 2.24
C PRO A 75 -9.51 -6.26 3.55
N LEU A 76 -9.13 -5.63 4.66
CA LEU A 76 -9.13 -6.29 5.97
C LEU A 76 -10.54 -6.58 6.47
N ILE A 77 -11.51 -5.70 6.17
CA ILE A 77 -12.93 -5.92 6.49
C ILE A 77 -13.47 -7.11 5.69
N PHE A 78 -13.06 -7.26 4.43
CA PHE A 78 -13.48 -8.34 3.55
C PHE A 78 -12.57 -9.57 3.56
N ILE A 79 -11.62 -9.67 4.50
CA ILE A 79 -10.59 -10.71 4.48
C ILE A 79 -11.16 -12.13 4.42
N SER A 80 -12.22 -12.41 5.18
CA SER A 80 -12.89 -13.72 5.15
C SER A 80 -13.48 -14.04 3.78
N SER A 81 -14.11 -13.07 3.12
CA SER A 81 -14.64 -13.24 1.77
C SER A 81 -13.53 -13.42 0.74
N LEU A 82 -12.43 -12.68 0.88
CA LEU A 82 -11.28 -12.79 -0.02
C LEU A 82 -10.59 -14.15 0.08
N LEU A 83 -10.58 -14.77 1.26
CA LEU A 83 -10.02 -16.11 1.47
C LEU A 83 -10.95 -17.23 1.01
N GLN A 84 -12.28 -17.07 1.20
CA GLN A 84 -13.26 -18.09 0.84
C GLN A 84 -13.62 -18.06 -0.66
N THR A 85 -13.68 -16.86 -1.26
CA THR A 85 -14.03 -16.66 -2.66
C THR A 85 -13.03 -15.71 -3.35
N PRO A 86 -11.76 -16.15 -3.53
CA PRO A 86 -10.68 -15.30 -4.03
C PRO A 86 -10.88 -14.82 -5.47
N ASP A 87 -11.70 -15.49 -6.25
CA ASP A 87 -12.00 -15.16 -7.66
C ASP A 87 -13.33 -14.42 -7.84
N SER A 88 -13.95 -13.96 -6.74
CA SER A 88 -15.17 -13.15 -6.81
C SER A 88 -14.90 -11.80 -7.51
N PRO A 89 -15.93 -11.19 -8.16
CA PRO A 89 -15.79 -9.86 -8.78
C PRO A 89 -15.26 -8.80 -7.84
N LEU A 90 -15.65 -8.87 -6.56
CA LEU A 90 -15.17 -7.98 -5.51
C LEU A 90 -13.66 -8.17 -5.26
N ALA A 91 -13.19 -9.42 -5.15
CA ALA A 91 -11.79 -9.72 -4.96
C ALA A 91 -10.94 -9.28 -6.16
N LEU A 92 -11.45 -9.46 -7.39
CA LEU A 92 -10.81 -8.98 -8.61
C LEU A 92 -10.70 -7.46 -8.61
N PHE A 93 -11.78 -6.75 -8.34
CA PHE A 93 -11.79 -5.29 -8.29
C PHE A 93 -10.80 -4.74 -7.26
N LEU A 94 -10.86 -5.24 -6.02
CA LEU A 94 -9.97 -4.81 -4.94
C LEU A 94 -8.50 -5.14 -5.22
N SER A 95 -8.20 -6.21 -5.94
CA SER A 95 -6.83 -6.59 -6.29
C SER A 95 -6.23 -5.76 -7.43
N ILE A 96 -7.06 -5.18 -8.31
CA ILE A 96 -6.62 -4.31 -9.41
C ILE A 96 -6.55 -2.84 -8.94
N PHE A 97 -7.41 -2.43 -8.01
CA PHE A 97 -7.44 -1.06 -7.51
C PHE A 97 -6.17 -0.72 -6.73
N PRO A 98 -5.37 0.29 -7.14
CA PRO A 98 -3.99 0.47 -6.65
C PRO A 98 -3.88 0.72 -5.14
N PHE A 99 -4.90 1.34 -4.51
CA PHE A 99 -4.86 1.61 -3.08
C PHE A 99 -5.13 0.38 -2.21
N THR A 100 -5.89 -0.59 -2.72
CA THR A 100 -6.21 -1.84 -2.00
C THR A 100 -5.35 -3.00 -2.44
N SER A 101 -4.75 -2.91 -3.65
CA SER A 101 -4.04 -4.02 -4.29
C SER A 101 -2.89 -4.60 -3.47
N PRO A 102 -2.07 -3.84 -2.71
CA PRO A 102 -0.98 -4.44 -1.96
C PRO A 102 -1.45 -5.47 -0.93
N VAL A 103 -2.57 -5.21 -0.26
CA VAL A 103 -3.14 -6.13 0.73
C VAL A 103 -3.94 -7.22 0.03
N THR A 104 -4.85 -6.85 -0.89
CA THR A 104 -5.77 -7.80 -1.52
C THR A 104 -5.05 -8.82 -2.39
N MET A 105 -4.06 -8.38 -3.19
CA MET A 105 -3.33 -9.30 -4.07
C MET A 105 -2.53 -10.31 -3.25
N MET A 106 -1.90 -9.89 -2.15
CA MET A 106 -1.17 -10.79 -1.27
C MET A 106 -2.10 -11.78 -0.57
N THR A 107 -3.28 -11.35 -0.14
CA THR A 107 -4.31 -12.24 0.41
C THR A 107 -4.77 -13.26 -0.61
N ARG A 108 -5.03 -12.86 -1.87
CA ARG A 108 -5.42 -13.79 -2.95
C ARG A 108 -4.30 -14.77 -3.31
N LEU A 109 -3.05 -14.32 -3.41
CA LEU A 109 -1.89 -15.18 -3.68
C LEU A 109 -1.66 -16.23 -2.59
N SER A 110 -2.08 -15.96 -1.35
CA SER A 110 -2.02 -16.95 -0.26
C SER A 110 -3.17 -17.96 -0.30
N ALA A 111 -4.30 -17.61 -0.93
CA ALA A 111 -5.52 -18.44 -0.96
C ALA A 111 -5.66 -19.27 -2.24
N THR A 112 -5.17 -18.76 -3.38
CA THR A 112 -5.34 -19.40 -4.69
C THR A 112 -4.18 -19.10 -5.64
N ALA A 113 -4.08 -19.88 -6.71
CA ALA A 113 -3.15 -19.62 -7.81
C ALA A 113 -3.71 -18.50 -8.71
N VAL A 114 -3.29 -17.28 -8.47
CA VAL A 114 -3.71 -16.12 -9.26
C VAL A 114 -3.02 -16.12 -10.62
N PRO A 115 -3.76 -15.93 -11.74
CA PRO A 115 -3.17 -15.80 -13.07
C PRO A 115 -2.15 -14.67 -13.15
N THR A 116 -0.99 -14.92 -13.74
CA THR A 116 0.13 -13.98 -13.81
C THR A 116 -0.24 -12.63 -14.45
N TRP A 117 -1.15 -12.62 -15.42
CA TRP A 117 -1.60 -11.40 -16.07
C TRP A 117 -2.34 -10.44 -15.11
N GLN A 118 -3.10 -10.97 -14.13
CA GLN A 118 -3.76 -10.16 -13.11
C GLN A 118 -2.74 -9.50 -12.18
N ILE A 119 -1.71 -10.25 -11.80
CA ILE A 119 -0.62 -9.75 -10.95
C ILE A 119 0.12 -8.61 -11.67
N LEU A 120 0.43 -8.81 -12.96
CA LEU A 120 1.15 -7.82 -13.77
C LEU A 120 0.32 -6.54 -13.98
N ILE A 121 -0.97 -6.65 -14.29
CA ILE A 121 -1.85 -5.47 -14.45
C ILE A 121 -1.96 -4.71 -13.12
N SER A 122 -2.19 -5.41 -12.02
CA SER A 122 -2.29 -4.80 -10.70
C SER A 122 -0.99 -4.09 -10.32
N LEU A 123 0.15 -4.74 -10.52
CA LEU A 123 1.46 -4.15 -10.25
C LEU A 123 1.75 -2.96 -11.15
N ALA A 124 1.43 -3.04 -12.45
CA ALA A 124 1.62 -1.93 -13.38
C ALA A 124 0.81 -0.69 -12.96
N LEU A 125 -0.46 -0.88 -12.60
CA LEU A 125 -1.31 0.21 -12.10
C LEU A 125 -0.77 0.78 -10.78
N LEU A 126 -0.29 -0.07 -9.90
CA LEU A 126 0.32 0.36 -8.63
C LEU A 126 1.59 1.18 -8.87
N VAL A 127 2.47 0.75 -9.77
CA VAL A 127 3.71 1.48 -10.16
C VAL A 127 3.39 2.83 -10.77
N VAL A 128 2.43 2.89 -11.71
CA VAL A 128 1.98 4.15 -12.32
C VAL A 128 1.43 5.09 -11.26
N THR A 129 0.60 4.58 -10.36
CA THR A 129 0.02 5.35 -9.26
C THR A 129 1.12 5.87 -8.32
N ALA A 130 2.07 5.03 -7.93
CA ALA A 130 3.22 5.44 -7.11
C ALA A 130 4.02 6.56 -7.78
N TRP A 131 4.33 6.41 -9.06
CA TRP A 131 5.06 7.42 -9.82
C TRP A 131 4.32 8.76 -9.90
N VAL A 132 3.01 8.74 -10.13
CA VAL A 132 2.18 9.96 -10.17
C VAL A 132 2.19 10.66 -8.82
N PHE A 133 1.95 9.93 -7.72
CA PHE A 133 1.90 10.54 -6.38
C PHE A 133 3.26 11.01 -5.88
N VAL A 134 4.33 10.28 -6.15
CA VAL A 134 5.70 10.73 -5.84
C VAL A 134 6.02 12.04 -6.57
N ARG A 135 5.71 12.14 -7.87
CA ARG A 135 5.92 13.38 -8.63
C ARG A 135 5.04 14.53 -8.14
N ALA A 136 3.78 14.24 -7.81
CA ALA A 136 2.86 15.25 -7.29
C ALA A 136 3.36 15.82 -5.96
N SER A 137 3.76 14.95 -5.01
CA SER A 137 4.30 15.37 -3.72
C SER A 137 5.61 16.15 -3.87
N ALA A 138 6.51 15.71 -4.75
CA ALA A 138 7.76 16.43 -5.03
C ALA A 138 7.51 17.84 -5.59
N LYS A 139 6.51 18.01 -6.48
CA LYS A 139 6.12 19.34 -6.98
C LYS A 139 5.57 20.24 -5.87
N LEU A 140 4.76 19.68 -4.96
CA LEU A 140 4.22 20.42 -3.81
C LEU A 140 5.32 20.98 -2.90
N PHE A 141 6.28 20.14 -2.54
CA PHE A 141 7.43 20.57 -1.72
C PHE A 141 8.24 21.68 -2.39
N LYS A 142 8.46 21.56 -3.69
CA LYS A 142 9.18 22.60 -4.44
C LYS A 142 8.43 23.93 -4.45
N THR A 143 7.12 23.91 -4.59
CA THR A 143 6.28 25.13 -4.60
C THR A 143 6.20 25.78 -3.22
N GLN A 144 6.14 25.00 -2.14
CA GLN A 144 6.14 25.54 -0.78
C GLN A 144 7.44 26.25 -0.41
N ASN A 145 8.59 25.71 -0.83
CA ASN A 145 9.89 26.36 -0.59
C ASN A 145 10.02 27.71 -1.31
N LEU A 146 9.23 27.96 -2.36
CA LEU A 146 9.19 29.22 -3.09
C LEU A 146 8.16 30.22 -2.53
N LEU A 147 7.20 29.77 -1.74
CA LEU A 147 6.08 30.54 -1.20
C LEU A 147 6.08 30.54 0.33
N THR A 148 7.20 30.91 0.94
CA THR A 148 7.29 31.08 2.41
C THR A 148 6.23 32.09 2.87
N GLY A 149 5.03 31.63 3.26
CA GLY A 149 4.00 32.47 3.86
C GLY A 149 2.56 32.35 3.31
N GLN A 150 2.28 31.59 2.27
CA GLN A 150 0.90 31.42 1.78
C GLN A 150 0.43 29.96 1.85
N SER A 151 -0.73 29.72 2.48
CA SER A 151 -1.40 28.42 2.52
C SER A 151 -1.79 27.96 1.10
N VAL A 152 -1.25 26.84 0.66
CA VAL A 152 -1.60 26.26 -0.65
C VAL A 152 -2.96 25.57 -0.55
N ASN A 153 -3.92 26.06 -1.32
CA ASN A 153 -5.29 25.54 -1.35
C ASN A 153 -5.34 24.16 -2.04
N VAL A 154 -6.22 23.26 -1.58
CA VAL A 154 -6.46 21.90 -2.14
C VAL A 154 -6.72 21.94 -3.66
N PHE A 155 -7.34 23.00 -4.18
CA PHE A 155 -7.50 23.26 -5.61
C PHE A 155 -6.17 23.39 -6.37
N GLY A 156 -5.12 23.90 -5.72
CA GLY A 156 -3.78 23.96 -6.30
C GLY A 156 -3.15 22.60 -6.51
N PHE A 157 -3.49 21.62 -5.66
CA PHE A 157 -3.04 20.23 -5.78
C PHE A 157 -3.60 19.56 -7.04
N ILE A 158 -4.89 19.68 -7.27
CA ILE A 158 -5.57 19.13 -8.46
C ILE A 158 -5.01 19.76 -9.74
N LYS A 159 -4.75 21.06 -9.72
CA LYS A 159 -4.17 21.78 -10.86
C LYS A 159 -2.71 21.38 -11.14
N ALA A 160 -1.93 21.07 -10.11
CA ALA A 160 -0.56 20.57 -10.24
C ALA A 160 -0.50 19.12 -10.78
N LEU A 161 -1.52 18.31 -10.53
CA LEU A 161 -1.68 16.95 -11.07
C LEU A 161 -2.02 16.96 -12.57
N ILE A 162 -2.83 17.90 -13.03
CA ILE A 162 -3.35 17.98 -14.42
C ILE A 162 -2.34 18.62 -15.37
N GLY A 163 -1.29 19.25 -14.87
CA GLY A 163 -0.11 19.62 -15.65
C GLY A 163 -0.35 20.72 -16.69
N ARG A 164 -0.19 21.94 -16.33
CA ARG A 164 0.45 22.99 -17.16
C ARG A 164 0.66 24.23 -16.35
#